data_d97b3810b21d173b8dd81e36caec9602
#
_entry.id   d97b3810b21d173b8dd81e36caec9602
#
_cell.length_a   1.000
_cell.length_b   1.000
_cell.length_c   1.000
_cell.angle_alpha   90.00
_cell.angle_beta   90.00
_cell.angle_gamma   90.00
#
_symmetry.space_group_name_H-M   'P 1'
#
loop_
_entity.id
_entity.type
_entity.pdbx_description
1 polymer ?
#
loop_
_entity_poly.entity_id
_entity_poly.type
_entity_poly.pdbx_seq_one_letter_code
_entity_poly.pdbx_strand_id
1 'polypeptide(L)'
;MTPANPTHDLPRQLNPEETVATVAELAADRKALDIVQLDLRGMIGYADYFVICSGRTDRQTRAIHDAIHEGMKARGILPRRVEGLTEAKWILMDYLDVVVHVFTPDTREYYRLEQLWGEAPKRTVE
;
A
#
# COMPACT_ATOMS: atom_id res chain seq x y z
N MET A 1 -28.76 -11.83 -18.67
CA MET A 1 -28.17 -11.74 -18.39
C MET A 1 -27.57 -11.96 -18.02
N THR A 2 -27.51 -11.73 -17.65
CA THR A 2 -26.94 -11.81 -17.18
C THR A 2 -26.44 -11.47 -16.71
N PRO A 3 -26.41 -11.25 -16.70
CA PRO A 3 -25.82 -10.83 -16.01
C PRO A 3 -25.59 -10.81 -15.24
N ALA A 4 -26.94 -10.42 -15.54
CA ALA A 4 -26.25 -9.98 -14.39
C ALA A 4 -25.45 -11.04 -13.78
N ASN A 5 -24.60 -11.28 -14.50
CA ASN A 5 -23.52 -12.05 -14.01
C ASN A 5 -22.99 -11.35 -12.76
N PRO A 6 -23.04 -12.00 -11.60
CA PRO A 6 -22.53 -11.35 -10.39
C PRO A 6 -21.12 -10.84 -10.55
N THR A 7 -20.30 -11.51 -11.33
CA THR A 7 -18.93 -11.06 -11.58
C THR A 7 -18.90 -9.69 -12.22
N HIS A 8 -19.87 -9.39 -13.09
CA HIS A 8 -19.95 -8.07 -13.70
C HIS A 8 -20.43 -7.01 -12.73
N ASP A 9 -21.23 -7.41 -11.76
CA ASP A 9 -21.79 -6.46 -10.81
C ASP A 9 -20.85 -6.19 -9.66
N LEU A 10 -19.88 -7.06 -9.44
CA LEU A 10 -18.91 -6.84 -8.39
C LEU A 10 -17.88 -5.82 -8.84
N PRO A 11 -17.36 -5.04 -7.91
CA PRO A 11 -16.24 -4.17 -8.23
C PRO A 11 -15.11 -5.00 -8.84
N ARG A 12 -14.54 -4.45 -9.89
CA ARG A 12 -13.51 -5.18 -10.61
C ARG A 12 -12.24 -5.27 -9.75
N GLN A 13 -11.67 -6.45 -9.72
CA GLN A 13 -10.38 -6.65 -9.05
C GLN A 13 -9.31 -5.90 -9.83
N LEU A 14 -8.47 -5.20 -9.12
CA LEU A 14 -7.33 -4.53 -9.74
C LEU A 14 -6.19 -5.54 -9.88
N ASN A 15 -5.44 -5.44 -10.97
CA ASN A 15 -4.21 -6.23 -11.05
C ASN A 15 -3.16 -5.57 -10.14
N PRO A 16 -2.01 -6.25 -9.88
CA PRO A 16 -1.04 -5.69 -8.95
C PRO A 16 -0.53 -4.30 -9.34
N GLU A 17 -0.29 -4.06 -10.62
CA GLU A 17 0.18 -2.74 -11.06
C GLU A 17 -0.87 -1.66 -10.81
N GLU A 18 -2.13 -1.98 -11.07
CA GLU A 18 -3.23 -1.04 -10.81
C GLU A 18 -3.38 -0.78 -9.32
N THR A 19 -3.21 -1.82 -8.51
CA THR A 19 -3.28 -1.68 -7.06
C THR A 19 -2.19 -0.75 -6.56
N VAL A 20 -0.95 -0.94 -7.03
CA VAL A 20 0.17 -0.09 -6.65
C VAL A 20 -0.12 1.37 -7.01
N ALA A 21 -0.59 1.61 -8.23
CA ALA A 21 -0.86 2.98 -8.67
C ALA A 21 -1.97 3.61 -7.84
N THR A 22 -3.03 2.86 -7.55
CA THR A 22 -4.15 3.37 -6.78
C THR A 22 -3.72 3.68 -5.35
N VAL A 23 -2.98 2.78 -4.72
CA VAL A 23 -2.51 2.99 -3.36
C VAL A 23 -1.62 4.24 -3.30
N ALA A 24 -0.71 4.38 -4.25
CA ALA A 24 0.19 5.54 -4.28
C ALA A 24 -0.60 6.85 -4.42
N GLU A 25 -1.62 6.86 -5.27
CA GLU A 25 -2.47 8.04 -5.43
C GLU A 25 -3.19 8.40 -4.14
N LEU A 26 -3.76 7.38 -3.49
CA LEU A 26 -4.51 7.60 -2.26
C LEU A 26 -3.59 8.12 -1.15
N ALA A 27 -2.37 7.60 -1.08
CA ALA A 27 -1.39 8.07 -0.12
C ALA A 27 -1.00 9.51 -0.43
N ALA A 28 -0.77 9.83 -1.70
CA ALA A 28 -0.38 11.19 -2.11
C ALA A 28 -1.47 12.20 -1.78
N ASP A 29 -2.73 11.80 -1.88
CA ASP A 29 -3.85 12.68 -1.54
C ASP A 29 -3.82 13.10 -0.08
N ARG A 30 -3.19 12.31 0.78
CA ARG A 30 -3.02 12.64 2.19
C ARG A 30 -1.62 13.15 2.49
N LYS A 31 -0.91 13.58 1.44
CA LYS A 31 0.40 14.20 1.58
C LYS A 31 1.44 13.29 2.19
N ALA A 32 1.34 11.99 1.88
CA ALA A 32 2.36 11.05 2.30
C ALA A 32 3.71 11.47 1.72
N LEU A 33 4.76 11.23 2.47
CA LEU A 33 6.12 11.61 2.11
C LEU A 33 6.85 10.44 1.51
N ASP A 34 7.72 10.73 0.55
CA ASP A 34 8.70 9.77 0.02
C ASP A 34 8.05 8.45 -0.36
N ILE A 35 7.02 8.53 -1.22
CA ILE A 35 6.29 7.36 -1.68
C ILE A 35 7.16 6.61 -2.67
N VAL A 36 7.42 5.34 -2.38
CA VAL A 36 8.29 4.50 -3.20
C VAL A 36 7.55 3.21 -3.51
N GLN A 37 7.66 2.76 -4.74
CA GLN A 37 7.16 1.46 -5.17
C GLN A 37 8.35 0.56 -5.44
N LEU A 38 8.36 -0.62 -4.83
CA LEU A 38 9.39 -1.62 -5.08
C LEU A 38 8.77 -2.77 -5.86
N ASP A 39 9.41 -3.15 -6.95
CA ASP A 39 8.99 -4.28 -7.77
C ASP A 39 9.74 -5.50 -7.25
N LEU A 40 9.01 -6.37 -6.57
CA LEU A 40 9.59 -7.55 -5.93
C LEU A 40 9.22 -8.84 -6.67
N ARG A 41 8.71 -8.72 -7.89
CA ARG A 41 8.29 -9.90 -8.65
C ARG A 41 9.48 -10.81 -8.86
N GLY A 42 9.30 -12.08 -8.50
CA GLY A 42 10.36 -13.06 -8.65
C GLY A 42 11.43 -13.02 -7.59
N MET A 43 11.33 -12.12 -6.61
CA MET A 43 12.40 -11.98 -5.60
C MET A 43 12.04 -12.61 -4.27
N ILE A 44 10.80 -12.41 -3.78
CA ILE A 44 10.46 -12.88 -2.44
C ILE A 44 9.34 -13.92 -2.42
N GLY A 45 8.56 -14.02 -3.47
CA GLY A 45 7.60 -15.13 -3.60
C GLY A 45 6.29 -14.97 -2.86
N TYR A 46 6.12 -13.93 -2.04
CA TYR A 46 4.86 -13.75 -1.32
C TYR A 46 4.17 -12.41 -1.61
N ALA A 47 4.83 -11.54 -2.33
CA ALA A 47 4.23 -10.28 -2.77
C ALA A 47 4.92 -9.85 -4.04
N ASP A 48 4.17 -9.15 -4.88
CA ASP A 48 4.72 -8.64 -6.13
C ASP A 48 5.30 -7.24 -5.95
N TYR A 49 4.72 -6.46 -5.06
CA TYR A 49 5.13 -5.07 -4.87
C TYR A 49 5.02 -4.65 -3.42
N PHE A 50 5.92 -3.77 -3.00
CA PHE A 50 5.73 -2.98 -1.80
C PHE A 50 5.47 -1.55 -2.20
N VAL A 51 4.58 -0.87 -1.46
CA VAL A 51 4.46 0.58 -1.50
C VAL A 51 4.88 1.07 -0.13
N ILE A 52 5.89 1.91 -0.08
CA ILE A 52 6.44 2.41 1.19
C ILE A 52 6.31 3.92 1.17
N CYS A 53 5.78 4.48 2.24
CA CYS A 53 5.65 5.93 2.37
C CYS A 53 5.73 6.30 3.84
N SER A 54 5.78 7.60 4.10
CA SER A 54 5.88 8.10 5.46
C SER A 54 4.82 9.16 5.74
N GLY A 55 4.42 9.23 7.00
CA GLY A 55 3.66 10.34 7.53
C GLY A 55 4.51 11.02 8.59
N ARG A 56 4.37 12.33 8.74
CA ARG A 56 5.20 13.07 9.69
C ARG A 56 4.95 12.70 11.12
N THR A 57 3.72 12.26 11.43
CA THR A 57 3.32 11.93 12.79
C THR A 57 2.49 10.67 12.74
N ASP A 58 2.26 10.06 13.90
CA ASP A 58 1.39 8.89 13.97
C ASP A 58 -0.04 9.24 13.58
N ARG A 59 -0.46 10.46 13.80
CA ARG A 59 -1.78 10.91 13.34
C ARG A 59 -1.86 10.90 11.82
N GLN A 60 -0.80 11.37 11.16
CA GLN A 60 -0.79 11.37 9.71
C GLN A 60 -0.68 9.97 9.13
N THR A 61 0.11 9.09 9.75
CA THR A 61 0.19 7.71 9.26
C THR A 61 -1.19 7.05 9.32
N ARG A 62 -1.96 7.31 10.38
CA ARG A 62 -3.33 6.80 10.46
C ARG A 62 -4.21 7.38 9.37
N ALA A 63 -4.07 8.68 9.09
CA ALA A 63 -4.86 9.32 8.05
C ALA A 63 -4.54 8.74 6.68
N ILE A 64 -3.26 8.43 6.43
CA ILE A 64 -2.85 7.78 5.18
C ILE A 64 -3.46 6.39 5.10
N HIS A 65 -3.38 5.62 6.19
CA HIS A 65 -4.02 4.31 6.25
C HIS A 65 -5.50 4.42 5.93
N ASP A 66 -6.20 5.36 6.58
CA ASP A 66 -7.64 5.50 6.41
C ASP A 66 -7.99 5.83 4.96
N ALA A 67 -7.22 6.71 4.34
CA ALA A 67 -7.47 7.08 2.94
C ALA A 67 -7.28 5.89 2.01
N ILE A 68 -6.22 5.13 2.23
CA ILE A 68 -5.97 3.94 1.40
C ILE A 68 -7.08 2.93 1.64
N HIS A 69 -7.42 2.68 2.89
CA HIS A 69 -8.44 1.69 3.24
C HIS A 69 -9.78 2.06 2.60
N GLU A 70 -10.21 3.30 2.76
CA GLU A 70 -11.50 3.73 2.23
C GLU A 70 -11.51 3.75 0.70
N GLY A 71 -10.43 4.20 0.09
CA GLY A 71 -10.35 4.24 -1.36
C GLY A 71 -10.35 2.86 -1.98
N MET A 72 -9.66 1.92 -1.36
CA MET A 72 -9.65 0.54 -1.85
C MET A 72 -10.99 -0.13 -1.59
N LYS A 73 -11.60 0.14 -0.42
CA LYS A 73 -12.90 -0.41 -0.10
C LYS A 73 -13.97 0.05 -1.08
N ALA A 74 -13.89 1.30 -1.52
CA ALA A 74 -14.80 1.82 -2.52
C ALA A 74 -14.70 1.06 -3.83
N ARG A 75 -13.58 0.40 -4.06
CA ARG A 75 -13.37 -0.44 -5.23
C ARG A 75 -13.61 -1.92 -4.94
N GLY A 76 -14.18 -2.23 -3.76
CA GLY A 76 -14.50 -3.59 -3.38
C GLY A 76 -13.33 -4.40 -2.88
N ILE A 77 -12.22 -3.74 -2.52
CA ILE A 77 -11.01 -4.44 -2.13
C ILE A 77 -10.69 -4.12 -0.68
N LEU A 78 -10.61 -5.16 0.14
CA LEU A 78 -10.25 -5.03 1.55
C LEU A 78 -8.89 -5.67 1.78
N PRO A 79 -8.09 -5.12 2.71
CA PRO A 79 -6.82 -5.76 3.02
C PRO A 79 -7.06 -7.10 3.70
N ARG A 80 -6.19 -8.05 3.41
CA ARG A 80 -6.24 -9.34 4.05
C ARG A 80 -5.95 -9.21 5.54
N ARG A 81 -5.10 -8.27 5.91
CA ARG A 81 -4.83 -7.94 7.31
C ARG A 81 -4.17 -6.56 7.38
N VAL A 82 -4.27 -5.97 8.55
CA VAL A 82 -3.63 -4.70 8.86
C VAL A 82 -2.93 -4.86 10.21
N GLU A 83 -1.69 -4.41 10.29
CA GLU A 83 -0.92 -4.48 11.53
C GLU A 83 -0.35 -3.13 11.87
N GLY A 84 -0.15 -2.88 13.15
CA GLY A 84 0.53 -1.68 13.62
C GLY A 84 -0.33 -0.43 13.71
N LEU A 85 -1.65 -0.55 13.52
CA LEU A 85 -2.52 0.62 13.48
C LEU A 85 -2.61 1.33 14.83
N THR A 86 -2.50 0.59 15.92
CA THR A 86 -2.67 1.17 17.25
C THR A 86 -1.59 2.21 17.54
N GLU A 87 -0.32 1.86 17.32
CA GLU A 87 0.76 2.80 17.57
C GLU A 87 1.08 3.67 16.37
N ALA A 88 0.74 3.17 15.19
CA ALA A 88 0.81 3.91 13.96
C ALA A 88 2.20 4.43 13.59
N LYS A 89 3.25 3.76 14.06
CA LYS A 89 4.62 4.08 13.68
C LYS A 89 5.07 3.29 12.47
N TRP A 90 4.47 2.12 12.28
CA TRP A 90 4.67 1.28 11.12
C TRP A 90 3.36 0.52 10.91
N ILE A 91 2.56 1.01 9.97
CA ILE A 91 1.29 0.37 9.62
C ILE A 91 1.53 -0.46 8.38
N LEU A 92 1.17 -1.74 8.46
CA LEU A 92 1.27 -2.66 7.33
C LEU A 92 -0.13 -3.00 6.86
N MET A 93 -0.38 -2.86 5.56
CA MET A 93 -1.66 -3.22 4.96
C MET A 93 -1.38 -4.26 3.88
N ASP A 94 -1.88 -5.47 4.10
CA ASP A 94 -1.59 -6.60 3.23
C ASP A 94 -2.73 -6.80 2.23
N TYR A 95 -2.49 -6.44 0.97
CA TYR A 95 -3.45 -6.63 -0.12
C TYR A 95 -3.08 -7.83 -0.99
N LEU A 96 -2.35 -8.79 -0.42
CA LEU A 96 -1.93 -10.04 -1.06
C LEU A 96 -0.75 -9.80 -1.99
N ASP A 97 -0.99 -9.34 -3.21
CA ASP A 97 0.12 -9.11 -4.16
C ASP A 97 0.86 -7.81 -3.87
N VAL A 98 0.24 -6.92 -3.13
CA VAL A 98 0.82 -5.62 -2.80
C VAL A 98 0.73 -5.43 -1.29
N VAL A 99 1.86 -5.12 -0.68
CA VAL A 99 1.91 -4.83 0.76
C VAL A 99 2.30 -3.37 0.91
N VAL A 100 1.49 -2.64 1.67
CA VAL A 100 1.70 -1.21 1.90
C VAL A 100 2.33 -1.03 3.27
N HIS A 101 3.36 -0.20 3.33
CA HIS A 101 4.07 0.12 4.57
C HIS A 101 4.01 1.62 4.77
N VAL A 102 3.37 2.05 5.85
CA VAL A 102 3.27 3.48 6.19
C VAL A 102 4.03 3.69 7.49
N PHE A 103 5.08 4.48 7.42
CA PHE A 103 6.01 4.68 8.53
C PHE A 103 6.00 6.11 9.05
N THR A 104 6.34 6.29 10.32
CA THR A 104 6.86 7.59 10.74
C THR A 104 8.32 7.66 10.26
N PRO A 105 8.88 8.88 10.06
CA PRO A 105 10.22 8.98 9.45
C PRO A 105 11.31 8.28 10.25
N ASP A 106 11.30 8.40 11.57
CA ASP A 106 12.32 7.78 12.38
C ASP A 106 12.20 6.26 12.39
N THR A 107 10.99 5.72 12.35
CA THR A 107 10.79 4.28 12.28
C THR A 107 11.27 3.76 10.92
N ARG A 108 10.97 4.49 9.85
CA ARG A 108 11.44 4.11 8.52
C ARG A 108 12.96 4.08 8.45
N GLU A 109 13.59 5.09 9.04
CA GLU A 109 15.04 5.17 9.07
C GLU A 109 15.63 4.03 9.90
N TYR A 110 15.00 3.68 11.00
CA TYR A 110 15.50 2.63 11.87
C TYR A 110 15.48 1.27 11.18
N TYR A 111 14.37 0.92 10.55
CA TYR A 111 14.22 -0.40 9.94
C TYR A 111 14.82 -0.49 8.55
N ARG A 112 14.85 0.61 7.82
CA ARG A 112 15.46 0.69 6.48
C ARG A 112 14.99 -0.44 5.58
N LEU A 113 13.68 -0.63 5.55
CA LEU A 113 13.10 -1.74 4.80
C LEU A 113 13.51 -1.73 3.34
N GLU A 114 13.60 -0.55 2.74
CA GLU A 114 13.97 -0.40 1.34
C GLU A 114 15.36 -0.96 1.04
N GLN A 115 16.26 -0.91 2.01
CA GLN A 115 17.62 -1.38 1.79
C GLN A 115 17.72 -2.89 1.79
N LEU A 116 16.78 -3.57 2.44
CA LEU A 116 16.74 -5.03 2.39
C LEU A 116 16.49 -5.51 0.96
N TRP A 117 15.84 -4.69 0.16
CA TRP A 117 15.50 -5.02 -1.22
C TRP A 117 16.17 -4.04 -2.17
N GLY A 118 17.42 -3.67 -1.87
CA GLY A 118 18.14 -2.64 -2.62
C GLY A 118 18.29 -2.92 -4.10
N GLU A 119 18.20 -4.20 -4.50
CA GLU A 119 18.31 -4.56 -5.91
C GLU A 119 16.98 -4.55 -6.63
N ALA A 120 15.87 -4.39 -5.92
CA ALA A 120 14.57 -4.35 -6.56
C ALA A 120 14.41 -3.05 -7.35
N PRO A 121 13.81 -3.13 -8.53
CA PRO A 121 13.48 -1.91 -9.25
C PRO A 121 12.62 -1.00 -8.39
N LYS A 122 13.00 0.26 -8.32
CA LYS A 122 12.38 1.22 -7.43
C LYS A 122 11.85 2.40 -8.23
N ARG A 123 10.64 2.80 -7.95
CA ARG A 123 10.03 3.96 -8.57
C ARG A 123 9.57 4.92 -7.48
N THR A 124 10.04 6.16 -7.55
CA THR A 124 9.63 7.22 -6.64
C THR A 124 8.39 7.89 -7.20
N VAL A 125 7.41 8.09 -6.34
CA VAL A 125 6.15 8.73 -6.72
C VAL A 125 6.13 10.12 -6.10
N GLU A 126 5.86 11.12 -6.91
CA GLU A 126 5.82 12.50 -6.45
C GLU A 126 4.42 13.05 -6.32
#